data_f02dd9eb947f123673028653d63fae06
#
_entry.id   f02dd9eb947f123673028653d63fae06
#
_cell.length_a   1.000
_cell.length_b   1.000
_cell.length_c   1.000
_cell.angle_alpha   90.00
_cell.angle_beta   90.00
_cell.angle_gamma   90.00
#
_symmetry.space_group_name_H-M   'P 1'
#
loop_
_entity.id
_entity.type
_entity.pdbx_description
1 polymer ?
#
loop_
_entity_poly.entity_id
_entity_poly.type
_entity_poly.pdbx_seq_one_letter_code
_entity_poly.pdbx_strand_id
1 'polypeptide(L)'
;MTRPVALITGARRGIGRAIGVALAKAGHDIAFTDIAEDEAVAEASKLFEAEGAQARFFRHDVAAVASHAGLVADVKAAFGRLDLFVSNAGIGAPIRGDMLEITEESFDLVMDVNLRGAAFLSQEVARVMLVDRPQRPAIVFVTSASTELVSIDRAQYCVSKLGLSMWAKALAVRLAPEGIPVFEVRPGIIRTDMTAKVAAKYDARIADGLIPAGRWGEGEDVAAAVAALTSGQFAYATGTVVNVDGGLLIPRL
;
A
#
# COMPACT_ATOMS: atom_id res chain seq x y z
N MET A 1 5.34 6.12 -27.23
CA MET A 1 5.58 6.75 -25.89
C MET A 1 5.95 5.62 -24.94
N THR A 2 6.97 5.79 -24.11
CA THR A 2 7.30 4.80 -23.06
C THR A 2 6.20 4.80 -22.00
N ARG A 3 5.84 3.61 -21.48
CA ARG A 3 4.84 3.46 -20.41
C ARG A 3 5.36 4.15 -19.12
N PRO A 4 4.51 4.81 -18.33
CA PRO A 4 4.90 5.27 -16.99
C PRO A 4 5.22 4.07 -16.08
N VAL A 5 6.07 4.27 -15.08
CA VAL A 5 6.54 3.21 -14.18
C VAL A 5 5.96 3.39 -12.79
N ALA A 6 5.36 2.32 -12.26
CA ALA A 6 4.89 2.23 -10.90
C ALA A 6 5.81 1.36 -10.05
N LEU A 7 6.28 1.89 -8.91
CA LEU A 7 6.94 1.11 -7.87
C LEU A 7 5.91 0.73 -6.79
N ILE A 8 5.76 -0.57 -6.54
CA ILE A 8 4.77 -1.10 -5.58
C ILE A 8 5.49 -1.95 -4.54
N THR A 9 5.39 -1.63 -3.26
CA THR A 9 5.96 -2.45 -2.19
C THR A 9 5.00 -3.54 -1.72
N GLY A 10 5.53 -4.75 -1.42
CA GLY A 10 4.71 -5.87 -0.97
C GLY A 10 3.75 -6.38 -2.04
N ALA A 11 4.19 -6.45 -3.32
CA ALA A 11 3.29 -6.76 -4.44
C ALA A 11 3.45 -8.18 -5.01
N ARG A 12 4.17 -9.04 -4.30
CA ARG A 12 4.27 -10.46 -4.64
C ARG A 12 2.92 -11.18 -4.58
N ARG A 13 2.01 -10.75 -3.67
CA ARG A 13 0.69 -11.36 -3.44
C ARG A 13 -0.34 -10.35 -2.91
N GLY A 14 -1.57 -10.83 -2.69
CA GLY A 14 -2.62 -10.08 -2.03
C GLY A 14 -2.96 -8.75 -2.68
N ILE A 15 -3.19 -7.73 -1.85
CA ILE A 15 -3.59 -6.38 -2.30
C ILE A 15 -2.54 -5.79 -3.27
N GLY A 16 -1.25 -5.89 -2.93
CA GLY A 16 -0.19 -5.32 -3.77
C GLY A 16 -0.15 -5.94 -5.16
N ARG A 17 -0.35 -7.26 -5.29
CA ARG A 17 -0.44 -7.94 -6.58
C ARG A 17 -1.66 -7.49 -7.38
N ALA A 18 -2.82 -7.38 -6.75
CA ALA A 18 -4.02 -6.88 -7.41
C ALA A 18 -3.83 -5.44 -7.90
N ILE A 19 -3.17 -4.57 -7.11
CA ILE A 19 -2.80 -3.21 -7.51
C ILE A 19 -1.87 -3.25 -8.74
N GLY A 20 -0.86 -4.12 -8.74
CA GLY A 20 0.05 -4.28 -9.87
C GLY A 20 -0.67 -4.65 -11.17
N VAL A 21 -1.63 -5.59 -11.11
CA VAL A 21 -2.47 -5.97 -12.26
C VAL A 21 -3.30 -4.79 -12.76
N ALA A 22 -3.95 -4.06 -11.85
CA ALA A 22 -4.79 -2.92 -12.24
C ALA A 22 -3.97 -1.78 -12.87
N LEU A 23 -2.77 -1.50 -12.35
CA LEU A 23 -1.88 -0.49 -12.91
C LEU A 23 -1.26 -0.94 -14.25
N ALA A 24 -0.94 -2.22 -14.40
CA ALA A 24 -0.50 -2.79 -15.69
C ALA A 24 -1.58 -2.62 -16.77
N LYS A 25 -2.85 -2.93 -16.44
CA LYS A 25 -4.03 -2.64 -17.29
C LYS A 25 -4.17 -1.16 -17.63
N ALA A 26 -3.88 -0.28 -16.68
CA ALA A 26 -3.92 1.17 -16.87
C ALA A 26 -2.72 1.71 -17.67
N GLY A 27 -1.82 0.84 -18.14
CA GLY A 27 -0.72 1.20 -19.02
C GLY A 27 0.59 1.52 -18.31
N HIS A 28 0.80 1.09 -17.07
CA HIS A 28 2.08 1.22 -16.36
C HIS A 28 2.97 0.00 -16.57
N ASP A 29 4.28 0.21 -16.57
CA ASP A 29 5.26 -0.81 -16.28
C ASP A 29 5.43 -0.96 -14.77
N ILE A 30 5.73 -2.16 -14.28
CA ILE A 30 5.65 -2.49 -12.86
C ILE A 30 7.02 -2.87 -12.30
N ALA A 31 7.57 -1.99 -11.47
CA ALA A 31 8.60 -2.32 -10.50
C ALA A 31 7.93 -2.77 -9.21
N PHE A 32 8.25 -3.94 -8.69
CA PHE A 32 7.61 -4.41 -7.46
C PHE A 32 8.61 -5.04 -6.50
N THR A 33 8.32 -4.92 -5.20
CA THR A 33 9.20 -5.44 -4.17
C THR A 33 8.47 -6.36 -3.21
N ASP A 34 9.22 -7.26 -2.59
CA ASP A 34 8.84 -8.04 -1.42
C ASP A 34 10.12 -8.49 -0.69
N ILE A 35 9.99 -8.90 0.57
CA ILE A 35 11.09 -9.46 1.35
C ILE A 35 11.45 -10.88 0.88
N ALA A 36 10.48 -11.65 0.42
CA ALA A 36 10.65 -13.01 -0.08
C ALA A 36 10.70 -13.05 -1.60
N GLU A 37 11.52 -13.97 -2.11
CA GLU A 37 11.62 -14.31 -3.53
C GLU A 37 11.31 -15.80 -3.68
N ASP A 38 10.11 -16.11 -4.13
CA ASP A 38 9.57 -17.46 -4.29
C ASP A 38 8.69 -17.55 -5.56
N GLU A 39 8.00 -18.66 -5.76
CA GLU A 39 7.12 -18.90 -6.91
C GLU A 39 6.07 -17.80 -7.11
N ALA A 40 5.59 -17.17 -6.03
CA ALA A 40 4.59 -16.11 -6.13
C ALA A 40 5.14 -14.84 -6.82
N VAL A 41 6.46 -14.63 -6.83
CA VAL A 41 7.10 -13.55 -7.61
C VAL A 41 6.94 -13.82 -9.11
N ALA A 42 7.20 -15.06 -9.55
CA ALA A 42 7.04 -15.44 -10.96
C ALA A 42 5.57 -15.38 -11.40
N GLU A 43 4.63 -15.78 -10.52
CA GLU A 43 3.20 -15.64 -10.78
C GLU A 43 2.78 -14.17 -10.93
N ALA A 44 3.23 -13.30 -10.01
CA ALA A 44 2.94 -11.88 -10.08
C ALA A 44 3.49 -11.25 -11.37
N SER A 45 4.73 -11.56 -11.74
CA SER A 45 5.34 -11.08 -12.99
C SER A 45 4.52 -11.49 -14.20
N LYS A 46 4.14 -12.77 -14.31
CA LYS A 46 3.29 -13.27 -15.41
C LYS A 46 1.96 -12.54 -15.51
N LEU A 47 1.33 -12.24 -14.38
CA LEU A 47 0.06 -11.52 -14.36
C LEU A 47 0.22 -10.07 -14.86
N PHE A 48 1.30 -9.38 -14.47
CA PHE A 48 1.58 -8.03 -14.94
C PHE A 48 1.93 -8.01 -16.44
N GLU A 49 2.74 -8.97 -16.88
CA GLU A 49 3.14 -9.12 -18.28
C GLU A 49 1.97 -9.49 -19.19
N ALA A 50 1.00 -10.26 -18.70
CA ALA A 50 -0.23 -10.58 -19.43
C ALA A 50 -1.06 -9.34 -19.77
N GLU A 51 -0.93 -8.26 -19.00
CA GLU A 51 -1.54 -6.95 -19.26
C GLU A 51 -0.61 -6.03 -20.10
N GLY A 52 0.46 -6.58 -20.67
CA GLY A 52 1.39 -5.89 -21.55
C GLY A 52 2.40 -4.99 -20.82
N ALA A 53 2.56 -5.12 -19.53
CA ALA A 53 3.57 -4.38 -18.77
C ALA A 53 4.94 -5.06 -18.85
N GLN A 54 6.00 -4.27 -18.84
CA GLN A 54 7.29 -4.76 -18.40
C GLN A 54 7.23 -4.88 -16.87
N ALA A 55 7.54 -6.07 -16.32
CA ALA A 55 7.55 -6.32 -14.89
C ALA A 55 8.96 -6.65 -14.41
N ARG A 56 9.37 -6.07 -13.27
CA ARG A 56 10.65 -6.39 -12.65
C ARG A 56 10.53 -6.43 -11.13
N PHE A 57 10.96 -7.54 -10.57
CA PHE A 57 11.05 -7.75 -9.14
C PHE A 57 12.38 -7.21 -8.58
N PHE A 58 12.31 -6.59 -7.41
CA PHE A 58 13.46 -6.17 -6.61
C PHE A 58 13.27 -6.71 -5.20
N ARG A 59 14.12 -7.63 -4.77
CA ARG A 59 14.07 -8.10 -3.38
C ARG A 59 14.43 -6.95 -2.45
N HIS A 60 13.52 -6.59 -1.55
CA HIS A 60 13.72 -5.44 -0.68
C HIS A 60 12.94 -5.59 0.63
N ASP A 61 13.61 -5.32 1.75
CA ASP A 61 13.01 -5.16 3.05
C ASP A 61 12.77 -3.67 3.32
N VAL A 62 11.50 -3.29 3.42
CA VAL A 62 11.14 -1.88 3.68
C VAL A 62 11.62 -1.38 5.03
N ALA A 63 11.88 -2.25 6.02
CA ALA A 63 12.47 -1.87 7.29
C ALA A 63 13.95 -1.47 7.17
N ALA A 64 14.65 -1.90 6.11
CA ALA A 64 16.07 -1.62 5.87
C ALA A 64 16.25 -0.23 5.23
N VAL A 65 16.01 0.84 5.99
CA VAL A 65 16.00 2.24 5.51
C VAL A 65 17.28 2.61 4.74
N ALA A 66 18.43 2.11 5.16
CA ALA A 66 19.71 2.39 4.51
C ALA A 66 19.79 1.91 3.04
N SER A 67 18.94 0.97 2.63
CA SER A 67 18.91 0.41 1.27
C SER A 67 17.91 1.11 0.33
N HIS A 68 17.09 2.05 0.82
CA HIS A 68 16.02 2.68 0.05
C HIS A 68 16.55 3.46 -1.17
N ALA A 69 17.61 4.25 -0.98
CA ALA A 69 18.21 5.01 -2.08
C ALA A 69 18.73 4.08 -3.19
N GLY A 70 19.32 2.93 -2.81
CA GLY A 70 19.76 1.89 -3.74
C GLY A 70 18.59 1.30 -4.54
N LEU A 71 17.49 0.92 -3.86
CA LEU A 71 16.29 0.43 -4.54
C LEU A 71 15.78 1.42 -5.59
N VAL A 72 15.63 2.70 -5.21
CA VAL A 72 15.10 3.72 -6.13
C VAL A 72 16.04 3.94 -7.32
N ALA A 73 17.36 3.90 -7.09
CA ALA A 73 18.35 3.96 -8.16
C ALA A 73 18.27 2.76 -9.11
N ASP A 74 18.11 1.54 -8.57
CA ASP A 74 17.98 0.31 -9.36
C ASP A 74 16.69 0.31 -10.21
N VAL A 75 15.57 0.79 -9.66
CA VAL A 75 14.32 0.98 -10.43
C VAL A 75 14.54 1.96 -11.58
N LYS A 76 15.18 3.10 -11.31
CA LYS A 76 15.49 4.08 -12.36
C LYS A 76 16.46 3.52 -13.41
N ALA A 77 17.47 2.77 -13.01
CA ALA A 77 18.39 2.13 -13.95
C ALA A 77 17.69 1.11 -14.84
N ALA A 78 16.70 0.38 -14.31
CA ALA A 78 15.96 -0.65 -15.03
C ALA A 78 14.95 -0.08 -16.03
N PHE A 79 14.25 1.00 -15.68
CA PHE A 79 13.11 1.53 -16.46
C PHE A 79 13.34 2.93 -17.03
N GLY A 80 14.39 3.63 -16.61
CA GLY A 80 14.71 5.00 -17.02
C GLY A 80 13.86 6.08 -16.36
N ARG A 81 12.83 5.72 -15.57
CA ARG A 81 11.87 6.64 -14.94
C ARG A 81 11.19 6.02 -13.72
N LEU A 82 10.58 6.87 -12.89
CA LEU A 82 9.67 6.48 -11.81
C LEU A 82 8.56 7.53 -11.70
N ASP A 83 7.30 7.12 -11.93
CA ASP A 83 6.17 8.04 -12.03
C ASP A 83 5.18 7.87 -10.89
N LEU A 84 5.01 6.66 -10.41
CA LEU A 84 4.03 6.31 -9.39
C LEU A 84 4.69 5.48 -8.30
N PHE A 85 4.37 5.80 -7.05
CA PHE A 85 4.75 4.99 -5.91
C PHE A 85 3.52 4.54 -5.13
N VAL A 86 3.44 3.24 -4.85
CA VAL A 86 2.40 2.66 -3.99
C VAL A 86 3.06 2.01 -2.78
N SER A 87 2.95 2.65 -1.63
CA SER A 87 3.38 2.14 -0.34
C SER A 87 2.32 1.18 0.20
N ASN A 88 2.47 -0.11 -0.11
CA ASN A 88 1.52 -1.15 0.28
C ASN A 88 2.12 -2.16 1.26
N ALA A 89 3.43 -2.40 1.27
CA ALA A 89 4.05 -3.34 2.20
C ALA A 89 3.65 -3.05 3.65
N GLY A 90 3.33 -4.12 4.36
CA GLY A 90 2.95 -4.02 5.77
C GLY A 90 2.68 -5.40 6.37
N ILE A 91 2.81 -5.48 7.68
CA ILE A 91 2.55 -6.68 8.47
C ILE A 91 1.46 -6.42 9.51
N GLY A 92 0.73 -7.48 9.85
CA GLY A 92 -0.12 -7.47 11.05
C GLY A 92 0.73 -7.56 12.33
N ALA A 93 0.09 -7.40 13.49
CA ALA A 93 0.75 -7.69 14.75
C ALA A 93 1.15 -9.17 14.81
N PRO A 94 2.45 -9.51 14.99
CA PRO A 94 2.91 -10.90 15.07
C PRO A 94 2.39 -11.59 16.32
N ILE A 95 2.31 -10.86 17.43
CA ILE A 95 1.70 -11.30 18.70
C ILE A 95 0.42 -10.48 18.89
N ARG A 96 -0.67 -11.19 19.14
CA ARG A 96 -1.99 -10.61 19.44
C ARG A 96 -2.40 -11.02 20.84
N GLY A 97 -3.03 -10.11 21.57
CA GLY A 97 -3.46 -10.34 22.94
C GLY A 97 -3.72 -9.03 23.67
N ASP A 98 -3.62 -9.05 25.00
CA ASP A 98 -3.75 -7.83 25.79
C ASP A 98 -2.68 -6.82 25.41
N MET A 99 -3.08 -5.58 25.18
CA MET A 99 -2.15 -4.52 24.81
C MET A 99 -1.12 -4.22 25.90
N LEU A 100 -1.39 -4.59 27.15
CA LEU A 100 -0.45 -4.43 28.26
C LEU A 100 0.70 -5.47 28.23
N GLU A 101 0.55 -6.51 27.39
CA GLU A 101 1.54 -7.59 27.20
C GLU A 101 2.31 -7.45 25.87
N ILE A 102 2.15 -6.34 25.15
CA ILE A 102 2.90 -6.09 23.91
C ILE A 102 4.39 -5.94 24.25
N THR A 103 5.24 -6.75 23.61
CA THR A 103 6.69 -6.63 23.79
C THR A 103 7.29 -5.53 22.91
N GLU A 104 8.44 -4.98 23.32
CA GLU A 104 9.17 -3.97 22.54
C GLU A 104 9.50 -4.49 21.14
N GLU A 105 9.95 -5.76 21.01
CA GLU A 105 10.32 -6.35 19.72
C GLU A 105 9.10 -6.44 18.76
N SER A 106 7.92 -6.80 19.31
CA SER A 106 6.69 -6.86 18.52
C SER A 106 6.23 -5.47 18.10
N PHE A 107 6.38 -4.48 18.97
CA PHE A 107 6.07 -3.09 18.70
C PHE A 107 7.01 -2.53 17.62
N ASP A 108 8.31 -2.65 17.83
CA ASP A 108 9.35 -2.11 16.95
C ASP A 108 9.27 -2.73 15.54
N LEU A 109 9.10 -4.04 15.44
CA LEU A 109 8.95 -4.71 14.15
C LEU A 109 7.77 -4.14 13.34
N VAL A 110 6.62 -3.92 13.99
CA VAL A 110 5.44 -3.36 13.32
C VAL A 110 5.66 -1.90 12.92
N MET A 111 6.29 -1.11 13.80
CA MET A 111 6.60 0.29 13.53
C MET A 111 7.66 0.43 12.42
N ASP A 112 8.69 -0.40 12.43
CA ASP A 112 9.75 -0.37 11.43
C ASP A 112 9.23 -0.69 10.03
N VAL A 113 8.40 -1.72 9.89
CA VAL A 113 7.84 -2.10 8.59
C VAL A 113 6.72 -1.14 8.15
N ASN A 114 5.71 -0.95 9.00
CA ASN A 114 4.47 -0.27 8.58
C ASN A 114 4.57 1.25 8.54
N LEU A 115 5.46 1.84 9.34
CA LEU A 115 5.57 3.29 9.45
C LEU A 115 6.94 3.80 9.03
N ARG A 116 8.00 3.43 9.76
CA ARG A 116 9.34 3.98 9.53
C ARG A 116 9.83 3.69 8.11
N GLY A 117 9.77 2.43 7.69
CA GLY A 117 10.20 2.01 6.35
C GLY A 117 9.38 2.69 5.24
N ALA A 118 8.05 2.68 5.36
CA ALA A 118 7.16 3.34 4.40
C ALA A 118 7.42 4.86 4.31
N ALA A 119 7.64 5.52 5.45
CA ALA A 119 7.91 6.95 5.50
C ALA A 119 9.22 7.30 4.78
N PHE A 120 10.32 6.64 5.12
CA PHE A 120 11.63 6.94 4.54
C PHE A 120 11.74 6.52 3.08
N LEU A 121 11.12 5.42 2.65
CA LEU A 121 11.09 5.05 1.23
C LEU A 121 10.29 6.08 0.42
N SER A 122 9.13 6.53 0.92
CA SER A 122 8.37 7.58 0.26
C SER A 122 9.14 8.90 0.15
N GLN A 123 10.01 9.21 1.12
CA GLN A 123 10.89 10.37 1.08
C GLN A 123 11.93 10.25 -0.04
N GLU A 124 12.59 9.09 -0.20
CA GLU A 124 13.54 8.87 -1.29
C GLU A 124 12.85 8.95 -2.67
N VAL A 125 11.68 8.32 -2.82
CA VAL A 125 10.90 8.43 -4.06
C VAL A 125 10.51 9.87 -4.34
N ALA A 126 10.02 10.61 -3.34
CA ALA A 126 9.66 12.02 -3.52
C ALA A 126 10.84 12.88 -3.97
N ARG A 127 12.05 12.67 -3.40
CA ARG A 127 13.28 13.37 -3.84
C ARG A 127 13.56 13.14 -5.32
N VAL A 128 13.44 11.90 -5.79
CA VAL A 128 13.64 11.57 -7.20
C VAL A 128 12.57 12.20 -8.07
N MET A 129 11.28 12.13 -7.70
CA MET A 129 10.20 12.77 -8.45
C MET A 129 10.35 14.29 -8.55
N LEU A 130 10.87 14.94 -7.49
CA LEU A 130 11.14 16.38 -7.49
C LEU A 130 12.25 16.78 -8.48
N VAL A 131 13.22 15.90 -8.71
CA VAL A 131 14.31 16.12 -9.67
C VAL A 131 13.86 15.79 -11.10
N ASP A 132 13.23 14.62 -11.29
CA ASP A 132 12.89 14.08 -12.61
C ASP A 132 11.64 14.71 -13.24
N ARG A 133 10.76 15.29 -12.41
CA ARG A 133 9.52 15.95 -12.84
C ARG A 133 8.68 15.11 -13.81
N PRO A 134 8.26 13.88 -13.41
CA PRO A 134 7.43 13.06 -14.27
C PRO A 134 6.09 13.76 -14.61
N GLN A 135 5.51 13.42 -15.76
CA GLN A 135 4.32 14.14 -16.27
C GLN A 135 3.06 13.92 -15.41
N ARG A 136 2.91 12.76 -14.81
CA ARG A 136 1.75 12.38 -13.99
C ARG A 136 2.22 11.64 -12.73
N PRO A 137 2.96 12.34 -11.85
CA PRO A 137 3.41 11.72 -10.62
C PRO A 137 2.24 11.46 -9.68
N ALA A 138 2.34 10.40 -8.87
CA ALA A 138 1.47 10.23 -7.72
C ALA A 138 2.13 9.34 -6.66
N ILE A 139 1.75 9.54 -5.40
CA ILE A 139 2.12 8.66 -4.29
C ILE A 139 0.84 8.19 -3.63
N VAL A 140 0.72 6.87 -3.41
CA VAL A 140 -0.43 6.27 -2.73
C VAL A 140 0.03 5.48 -1.52
N PHE A 141 -0.59 5.72 -0.38
CA PHE A 141 -0.39 4.92 0.83
C PHE A 141 -1.58 4.00 1.05
N VAL A 142 -1.31 2.70 1.18
CA VAL A 142 -2.30 1.71 1.61
C VAL A 142 -2.18 1.57 3.12
N THR A 143 -3.12 2.20 3.83
CA THR A 143 -3.17 2.18 5.29
C THR A 143 -4.14 1.09 5.79
N SER A 144 -5.20 1.43 6.48
CA SER A 144 -6.22 0.49 6.99
C SER A 144 -7.40 1.25 7.60
N ALA A 145 -8.58 0.62 7.67
CA ALA A 145 -9.67 1.05 8.55
C ALA A 145 -9.24 1.14 10.04
N SER A 146 -8.14 0.49 10.42
CA SER A 146 -7.55 0.58 11.76
C SER A 146 -6.93 1.95 12.09
N THR A 147 -6.96 2.90 11.17
CA THR A 147 -6.69 4.32 11.46
C THR A 147 -7.82 4.97 12.26
N GLU A 148 -9.02 4.38 12.23
CA GLU A 148 -10.21 4.87 12.94
C GLU A 148 -10.79 3.83 13.91
N LEU A 149 -10.62 2.52 13.60
CA LEU A 149 -11.09 1.44 14.43
C LEU A 149 -10.03 0.98 15.42
N VAL A 150 -10.38 0.98 16.69
CA VAL A 150 -9.52 0.48 17.75
C VAL A 150 -9.58 -1.05 17.82
N SER A 151 -8.43 -1.69 17.97
CA SER A 151 -8.30 -3.12 18.24
C SER A 151 -7.23 -3.31 19.31
N ILE A 152 -7.67 -3.64 20.53
CA ILE A 152 -6.78 -3.78 21.70
C ILE A 152 -5.82 -4.97 21.55
N ASP A 153 -6.20 -6.00 20.79
CA ASP A 153 -5.40 -7.20 20.53
C ASP A 153 -4.29 -7.00 19.48
N ARG A 154 -4.17 -5.79 18.92
CA ARG A 154 -3.16 -5.41 17.94
C ARG A 154 -2.92 -3.89 17.94
N ALA A 155 -2.83 -3.29 19.11
CA ALA A 155 -2.75 -1.83 19.26
C ALA A 155 -1.55 -1.23 18.50
N GLN A 156 -0.38 -1.90 18.47
CA GLN A 156 0.79 -1.46 17.73
C GLN A 156 0.52 -1.34 16.21
N TYR A 157 -0.31 -2.23 15.65
CA TYR A 157 -0.73 -2.14 14.25
C TYR A 157 -1.60 -0.89 14.01
N CYS A 158 -2.57 -0.63 14.89
CA CYS A 158 -3.42 0.55 14.79
C CYS A 158 -2.58 1.84 14.86
N VAL A 159 -1.65 1.91 15.80
CA VAL A 159 -0.72 3.06 15.94
C VAL A 159 0.11 3.25 14.69
N SER A 160 0.69 2.17 14.14
CA SER A 160 1.51 2.25 12.93
C SER A 160 0.72 2.78 11.72
N LYS A 161 -0.52 2.30 11.54
CA LYS A 161 -1.36 2.73 10.41
C LYS A 161 -1.90 4.16 10.58
N LEU A 162 -2.21 4.58 11.80
CA LEU A 162 -2.56 5.98 12.08
C LEU A 162 -1.37 6.92 11.88
N GLY A 163 -0.17 6.53 12.33
CA GLY A 163 1.07 7.28 12.08
C GLY A 163 1.35 7.42 10.59
N LEU A 164 1.18 6.34 9.81
CA LEU A 164 1.36 6.37 8.35
C LEU A 164 0.32 7.27 7.66
N SER A 165 -0.93 7.29 8.14
CA SER A 165 -1.97 8.20 7.66
C SER A 165 -1.58 9.66 7.88
N MET A 166 -1.03 10.02 9.05
CA MET A 166 -0.54 11.37 9.32
C MET A 166 0.67 11.72 8.44
N TRP A 167 1.59 10.78 8.24
CA TRP A 167 2.71 10.95 7.33
C TRP A 167 2.25 11.25 5.90
N ALA A 168 1.26 10.50 5.38
CA ALA A 168 0.68 10.72 4.06
C ALA A 168 0.12 12.15 3.91
N LYS A 169 -0.60 12.65 4.92
CA LYS A 169 -1.14 14.02 4.94
C LYS A 169 -0.03 15.08 4.94
N ALA A 170 1.00 14.89 5.76
CA ALA A 170 2.13 15.81 5.81
C ALA A 170 2.87 15.84 4.46
N LEU A 171 3.07 14.69 3.84
CA LEU A 171 3.70 14.58 2.53
C LEU A 171 2.82 15.22 1.42
N ALA A 172 1.48 15.07 1.51
CA ALA A 172 0.55 15.72 0.59
C ALA A 172 0.68 17.25 0.65
N VAL A 173 0.72 17.83 1.84
CA VAL A 173 0.92 19.27 2.02
C VAL A 173 2.27 19.71 1.45
N ARG A 174 3.34 18.96 1.72
CA ARG A 174 4.70 19.30 1.25
C ARG A 174 4.83 19.21 -0.27
N LEU A 175 4.16 18.27 -0.92
CA LEU A 175 4.32 17.99 -2.35
C LEU A 175 3.26 18.68 -3.22
N ALA A 176 2.19 19.21 -2.66
CA ALA A 176 1.14 19.90 -3.40
C ALA A 176 1.66 21.05 -4.27
N PRO A 177 2.55 21.96 -3.80
CA PRO A 177 3.11 23.02 -4.64
C PRO A 177 3.94 22.50 -5.81
N GLU A 178 4.40 21.26 -5.73
CA GLU A 178 5.24 20.63 -6.75
C GLU A 178 4.42 19.83 -7.79
N GLY A 179 3.09 19.80 -7.63
CA GLY A 179 2.20 19.07 -8.52
C GLY A 179 2.28 17.54 -8.37
N ILE A 180 2.74 17.03 -7.23
CA ILE A 180 2.80 15.60 -6.90
C ILE A 180 1.69 15.27 -5.91
N PRO A 181 0.52 14.78 -6.36
CA PRO A 181 -0.56 14.40 -5.45
C PRO A 181 -0.19 13.17 -4.62
N VAL A 182 -0.64 13.19 -3.37
CA VAL A 182 -0.49 12.09 -2.42
C VAL A 182 -1.88 11.66 -1.97
N PHE A 183 -2.16 10.37 -2.01
CA PHE A 183 -3.45 9.79 -1.67
C PHE A 183 -3.30 8.72 -0.58
N GLU A 184 -4.37 8.50 0.15
CA GLU A 184 -4.49 7.41 1.11
C GLU A 184 -5.67 6.51 0.73
N VAL A 185 -5.44 5.19 0.67
CA VAL A 185 -6.49 4.19 0.55
C VAL A 185 -6.54 3.40 1.84
N ARG A 186 -7.73 3.26 2.43
CA ARG A 186 -7.98 2.53 3.68
C ARG A 186 -8.79 1.27 3.42
N PRO A 187 -8.16 0.12 3.25
CA PRO A 187 -8.88 -1.14 3.15
C PRO A 187 -9.59 -1.47 4.47
N GLY A 188 -10.79 -2.02 4.37
CA GLY A 188 -11.51 -2.64 5.46
C GLY A 188 -11.05 -4.07 5.71
N ILE A 189 -12.01 -5.01 5.74
CA ILE A 189 -11.76 -6.44 5.88
C ILE A 189 -11.64 -7.05 4.49
N ILE A 190 -10.39 -7.25 4.05
CA ILE A 190 -10.05 -7.77 2.71
C ILE A 190 -9.60 -9.22 2.82
N ARG A 191 -10.04 -10.07 1.89
CA ARG A 191 -9.62 -11.47 1.79
C ARG A 191 -8.18 -11.55 1.29
N THR A 192 -7.28 -11.97 2.17
CA THR A 192 -5.84 -12.11 1.90
C THR A 192 -5.27 -13.21 2.78
N ASP A 193 -4.03 -13.64 2.55
CA ASP A 193 -3.33 -14.58 3.43
C ASP A 193 -3.21 -14.05 4.87
N MET A 194 -3.10 -12.73 5.04
CA MET A 194 -3.04 -12.09 6.35
C MET A 194 -4.33 -12.30 7.16
N THR A 195 -5.48 -12.39 6.50
CA THR A 195 -6.79 -12.57 7.13
C THR A 195 -7.27 -14.02 7.16
N ALA A 196 -6.58 -14.93 6.46
CA ALA A 196 -6.98 -16.33 6.34
C ALA A 196 -7.17 -17.02 7.71
N LYS A 197 -6.25 -16.78 8.66
CA LYS A 197 -6.30 -17.38 10.01
C LYS A 197 -7.51 -16.96 10.85
N VAL A 198 -8.16 -15.86 10.48
CA VAL A 198 -9.31 -15.28 11.21
C VAL A 198 -10.57 -15.23 10.34
N ALA A 199 -10.56 -15.94 9.20
CA ALA A 199 -11.65 -15.89 8.21
C ALA A 199 -12.99 -16.28 8.84
N ALA A 200 -13.08 -17.42 9.51
CA ALA A 200 -14.32 -17.90 10.14
C ALA A 200 -14.94 -16.90 11.14
N LYS A 201 -14.09 -16.17 11.90
CA LYS A 201 -14.56 -15.10 12.80
C LYS A 201 -15.20 -13.95 12.04
N TYR A 202 -14.62 -13.57 10.89
CA TYR A 202 -15.16 -12.47 10.09
C TYR A 202 -16.36 -12.92 9.25
N ASP A 203 -16.41 -14.16 8.76
CA ASP A 203 -17.59 -14.70 8.05
C ASP A 203 -18.85 -14.56 8.91
N ALA A 204 -18.79 -14.97 10.18
CA ALA A 204 -19.92 -14.82 11.10
C ALA A 204 -20.29 -13.34 11.31
N ARG A 205 -19.32 -12.47 11.54
CA ARG A 205 -19.58 -11.04 11.78
C ARG A 205 -20.10 -10.32 10.55
N ILE A 206 -19.70 -10.72 9.35
CA ILE A 206 -20.21 -10.16 8.08
C ILE A 206 -21.67 -10.60 7.90
N ALA A 207 -21.98 -11.87 8.17
CA ALA A 207 -23.35 -12.37 8.17
C ALA A 207 -24.26 -11.61 9.15
N ASP A 208 -23.71 -11.20 10.31
CA ASP A 208 -24.37 -10.38 11.34
C ASP A 208 -24.41 -8.88 10.99
N GLY A 209 -24.01 -8.49 9.77
CA GLY A 209 -24.12 -7.11 9.28
C GLY A 209 -22.96 -6.19 9.70
N LEU A 210 -21.80 -6.71 10.12
CA LEU A 210 -20.63 -5.89 10.43
C LEU A 210 -20.24 -4.97 9.25
N ILE A 211 -20.28 -5.51 8.03
CA ILE A 211 -20.00 -4.79 6.79
C ILE A 211 -21.32 -4.54 6.05
N PRO A 212 -21.73 -3.27 5.85
CA PRO A 212 -22.98 -2.95 5.12
C PRO A 212 -23.07 -3.58 3.73
N ALA A 213 -21.96 -3.69 3.01
CA ALA A 213 -21.92 -4.34 1.69
C ALA A 213 -22.17 -5.87 1.75
N GLY A 214 -22.25 -6.49 2.93
CA GLY A 214 -22.58 -7.90 3.14
C GLY A 214 -21.55 -8.90 2.61
N ARG A 215 -20.33 -8.48 2.30
CA ARG A 215 -19.27 -9.33 1.78
C ARG A 215 -17.88 -8.91 2.25
N TRP A 216 -16.96 -9.81 2.10
CA TRP A 216 -15.54 -9.47 2.13
C TRP A 216 -15.20 -8.46 1.03
N GLY A 217 -14.25 -7.57 1.31
CA GLY A 217 -13.53 -6.91 0.23
C GLY A 217 -12.51 -7.86 -0.39
N GLU A 218 -12.19 -7.63 -1.65
CA GLU A 218 -11.15 -8.35 -2.39
C GLU A 218 -9.99 -7.40 -2.74
N GLY A 219 -8.82 -7.95 -3.10
CA GLY A 219 -7.69 -7.14 -3.51
C GLY A 219 -8.02 -6.20 -4.67
N GLU A 220 -8.88 -6.65 -5.57
CA GLU A 220 -9.37 -5.93 -6.75
C GLU A 220 -10.21 -4.69 -6.39
N ASP A 221 -10.97 -4.72 -5.28
CA ASP A 221 -11.70 -3.54 -4.79
C ASP A 221 -10.72 -2.41 -4.42
N VAL A 222 -9.62 -2.77 -3.75
CA VAL A 222 -8.56 -1.81 -3.38
C VAL A 222 -7.79 -1.34 -4.60
N ALA A 223 -7.47 -2.26 -5.51
CA ALA A 223 -6.75 -1.97 -6.74
C ALA A 223 -7.49 -1.00 -7.65
N ALA A 224 -8.82 -1.14 -7.76
CA ALA A 224 -9.67 -0.24 -8.53
C ALA A 224 -9.59 1.21 -7.98
N ALA A 225 -9.63 1.38 -6.67
CA ALA A 225 -9.47 2.70 -6.05
C ALA A 225 -8.09 3.32 -6.33
N VAL A 226 -7.01 2.53 -6.22
CA VAL A 226 -5.65 2.99 -6.54
C VAL A 226 -5.55 3.40 -7.99
N ALA A 227 -6.01 2.58 -8.94
CA ALA A 227 -5.97 2.88 -10.37
C ALA A 227 -6.77 4.15 -10.70
N ALA A 228 -7.95 4.35 -10.10
CA ALA A 228 -8.73 5.56 -10.28
C ALA A 228 -7.99 6.81 -9.79
N LEU A 229 -7.46 6.79 -8.57
CA LEU A 229 -6.74 7.92 -7.98
C LEU A 229 -5.47 8.31 -8.78
N THR A 230 -4.81 7.34 -9.40
CA THR A 230 -3.57 7.54 -10.16
C THR A 230 -3.80 7.81 -11.66
N SER A 231 -5.04 7.88 -12.11
CA SER A 231 -5.42 8.17 -13.50
C SER A 231 -5.05 9.58 -14.00
N GLY A 232 -4.67 10.47 -13.08
CA GLY A 232 -4.43 11.90 -13.35
C GLY A 232 -5.69 12.78 -13.24
N GLN A 233 -6.89 12.19 -13.11
CA GLN A 233 -8.14 12.93 -12.97
C GLN A 233 -8.34 13.53 -11.56
N PHE A 234 -7.59 13.03 -10.57
CA PHE A 234 -7.69 13.45 -9.17
C PHE A 234 -6.55 14.38 -8.72
N ALA A 235 -5.84 15.03 -9.65
CA ALA A 235 -4.66 15.84 -9.32
C ALA A 235 -4.94 16.94 -8.28
N TYR A 236 -6.13 17.54 -8.30
CA TYR A 236 -6.53 18.57 -7.32
C TYR A 236 -7.04 18.00 -5.99
N ALA A 237 -7.20 16.68 -5.89
CA ALA A 237 -7.69 16.00 -4.70
C ALA A 237 -6.56 15.44 -3.82
N THR A 238 -5.37 16.05 -3.84
CA THR A 238 -4.25 15.62 -2.98
C THR A 238 -4.66 15.62 -1.50
N GLY A 239 -4.18 14.63 -0.75
CA GLY A 239 -4.56 14.44 0.65
C GLY A 239 -5.88 13.69 0.86
N THR A 240 -6.59 13.33 -0.22
CA THR A 240 -7.84 12.57 -0.12
C THR A 240 -7.59 11.18 0.46
N VAL A 241 -8.51 10.78 1.33
CA VAL A 241 -8.62 9.44 1.90
C VAL A 241 -9.81 8.73 1.26
N VAL A 242 -9.58 7.54 0.73
CA VAL A 242 -10.62 6.68 0.18
C VAL A 242 -10.75 5.42 1.04
N ASN A 243 -11.89 5.27 1.71
CA ASN A 243 -12.22 4.04 2.43
C ASN A 243 -12.71 2.99 1.44
N VAL A 244 -12.03 1.85 1.38
CA VAL A 244 -12.42 0.68 0.59
C VAL A 244 -12.78 -0.44 1.57
N ASP A 245 -13.94 -0.30 2.22
CA ASP A 245 -14.29 -1.03 3.42
C ASP A 245 -15.72 -1.57 3.44
N GLY A 246 -16.45 -1.42 2.34
CA GLY A 246 -17.85 -1.85 2.24
C GLY A 246 -18.79 -1.13 3.20
N GLY A 247 -18.42 0.04 3.69
CA GLY A 247 -19.17 0.84 4.65
C GLY A 247 -18.88 0.51 6.11
N LEU A 248 -17.83 -0.26 6.40
CA LEU A 248 -17.45 -0.64 7.77
C LEU A 248 -17.26 0.56 8.71
N LEU A 249 -16.71 1.66 8.19
CA LEU A 249 -16.44 2.88 8.97
C LEU A 249 -17.62 3.85 9.07
N ILE A 250 -18.75 3.58 8.41
CA ILE A 250 -19.91 4.45 8.49
C ILE A 250 -20.58 4.27 9.87
N PRO A 251 -20.65 5.32 10.72
CA PRO A 251 -21.40 5.24 11.97
C PRO A 251 -22.87 4.91 11.70
N ARG A 252 -23.43 3.95 12.44
CA ARG A 252 -24.83 3.50 12.28
C ARG A 252 -25.56 3.55 13.63
N LEU A 253 -26.84 3.85 13.58
CA LEU A 253 -27.77 3.80 14.71
C LEU A 253 -28.16 2.36 15.02
#